data_8f26b853ea2439b3a60b5109f4e76d38
#
_entry.id   8f26b853ea2439b3a60b5109f4e76d38
#
_cell.length_a   1.000
_cell.length_b   1.000
_cell.length_c   1.000
_cell.angle_alpha   90.00
_cell.angle_beta   90.00
_cell.angle_gamma   90.00
#
_symmetry.space_group_name_H-M   'P 1'
#
loop_
_entity.id
_entity.type
_entity.pdbx_description
1 polymer ?
#
loop_
_entity_poly.entity_id
_entity_poly.type
_entity_poly.pdbx_seq_one_letter_code
_entity_poly.pdbx_strand_id
1 'polypeptide(L)'
;MKYKHYAPKAQVILVNGDSAAYAAFVNSQPGCYALCYEEDRVTVPKVPYGKATDDLSQARELFDALRRLDELGAKKVYARMPRKTGVGMAVYNRLIRAAAFRILDLTRPFLIGVTGPTGAGKGYVCRLLAQAGLHPVDCDRVYGQLTVPGAPLLQDLAAAFGQEIIKDGALDRKTLAAKAFSTPAATEKLDQVTHPAVLDACVQQAKIPAVLDAPQLFESGADALCAYTLAVTAPEDTRLARIMERDGIDRAAARLRMQAQPAADFYTEKCTFTVTN
;
A
#
# COMPACT_ATOMS: atom_id res chain seq x y z
N MET A 1 -24.36 34.27 -15.16
CA MET A 1 -23.37 34.46 -14.08
C MET A 1 -22.50 33.23 -14.04
N LYS A 2 -21.21 33.31 -14.42
CA LYS A 2 -20.24 32.23 -14.20
C LYS A 2 -19.90 32.20 -12.72
N TYR A 3 -20.39 31.22 -11.99
CA TYR A 3 -19.92 30.97 -10.63
C TYR A 3 -18.42 30.64 -10.68
N LYS A 4 -17.58 31.61 -10.28
CA LYS A 4 -16.17 31.34 -10.03
C LYS A 4 -16.10 30.29 -8.93
N HIS A 5 -15.63 29.09 -9.25
CA HIS A 5 -15.38 28.06 -8.24
C HIS A 5 -14.30 28.60 -7.29
N TYR A 6 -14.66 28.78 -6.03
CA TYR A 6 -13.69 29.14 -5.01
C TYR A 6 -12.74 27.98 -4.83
N ALA A 7 -11.46 28.21 -5.04
CA ALA A 7 -10.40 27.28 -4.75
C ALA A 7 -9.58 27.84 -3.57
N PRO A 8 -9.51 27.13 -2.43
CA PRO A 8 -8.73 27.56 -1.29
C PRO A 8 -7.25 27.64 -1.64
N LYS A 9 -6.51 28.54 -0.98
CA LYS A 9 -5.05 28.65 -1.10
C LYS A 9 -4.33 27.47 -0.48
N ALA A 10 -4.97 26.87 0.53
CA ALA A 10 -4.46 25.68 1.21
C ALA A 10 -4.43 24.45 0.31
N GLN A 11 -3.45 23.58 0.51
CA GLN A 11 -3.50 22.24 -0.04
C GLN A 11 -4.56 21.43 0.70
N VAL A 12 -5.71 21.19 0.07
CA VAL A 12 -6.77 20.36 0.63
C VAL A 12 -6.60 18.92 0.15
N ILE A 13 -6.79 17.96 1.07
CA ILE A 13 -6.81 16.52 0.83
C ILE A 13 -8.11 15.98 1.42
N LEU A 14 -8.93 15.34 0.60
CA LEU A 14 -10.19 14.74 1.03
C LEU A 14 -9.92 13.36 1.66
N VAL A 15 -10.39 13.15 2.88
CA VAL A 15 -10.11 11.92 3.65
C VAL A 15 -11.37 11.08 3.77
N ASN A 16 -11.35 9.89 3.19
CA ASN A 16 -12.38 8.86 3.32
C ASN A 16 -12.04 7.95 4.51
N GLY A 17 -12.99 7.73 5.41
CA GLY A 17 -12.80 6.91 6.60
C GLY A 17 -13.94 7.14 7.60
N ASP A 18 -14.06 6.35 8.65
CA ASP A 18 -14.95 6.64 9.77
C ASP A 18 -14.38 7.77 10.65
N SER A 19 -15.13 8.19 11.67
CA SER A 19 -14.73 9.29 12.56
C SER A 19 -13.45 8.96 13.34
N ALA A 20 -13.29 7.71 13.77
CA ALA A 20 -12.14 7.29 14.57
C ALA A 20 -10.86 7.24 13.71
N ALA A 21 -10.93 6.64 12.51
CA ALA A 21 -9.81 6.58 11.58
C ALA A 21 -9.38 7.98 11.12
N TYR A 22 -10.35 8.85 10.79
CA TYR A 22 -10.09 10.24 10.43
C TYR A 22 -9.38 10.99 11.55
N ALA A 23 -9.90 10.93 12.77
CA ALA A 23 -9.33 11.63 13.92
C ALA A 23 -7.91 11.10 14.24
N ALA A 24 -7.71 9.79 14.26
CA ALA A 24 -6.40 9.18 14.49
C ALA A 24 -5.37 9.64 13.46
N PHE A 25 -5.75 9.62 12.18
CA PHE A 25 -4.87 10.06 11.10
C PHE A 25 -4.54 11.54 11.20
N VAL A 26 -5.55 12.42 11.32
CA VAL A 26 -5.34 13.87 11.30
C VAL A 26 -4.54 14.34 12.53
N ASN A 27 -4.77 13.73 13.70
CA ASN A 27 -4.03 14.04 14.92
C ASN A 27 -2.52 13.64 14.83
N SER A 28 -2.17 12.71 13.96
CA SER A 28 -0.78 12.34 13.70
C SER A 28 -0.05 13.28 12.72
N GLN A 29 -0.76 14.25 12.10
CA GLN A 29 -0.21 15.13 11.07
C GLN A 29 0.20 16.49 11.65
N PRO A 30 1.49 16.82 11.78
CA PRO A 30 1.91 18.09 12.35
C PRO A 30 1.58 19.27 11.41
N GLY A 31 1.16 20.39 11.98
CA GLY A 31 0.99 21.65 11.26
C GLY A 31 -0.16 21.68 10.24
N CYS A 32 -1.11 20.76 10.34
CA CYS A 32 -2.30 20.73 9.50
C CYS A 32 -3.52 21.36 10.17
N TYR A 33 -4.55 21.61 9.37
CA TYR A 33 -5.90 21.94 9.81
C TYR A 33 -6.85 20.81 9.44
N ALA A 34 -7.87 20.59 10.27
CA ALA A 34 -8.99 19.69 10.00
C ALA A 34 -10.19 20.48 9.50
N LEU A 35 -10.68 20.16 8.31
CA LEU A 35 -12.00 20.56 7.81
C LEU A 35 -12.94 19.37 8.05
N CYS A 36 -13.77 19.41 9.10
CA CYS A 36 -14.42 18.23 9.64
C CYS A 36 -15.87 18.50 10.08
N TYR A 37 -16.53 17.48 10.58
CA TYR A 37 -17.84 17.66 11.21
C TYR A 37 -17.70 18.17 12.63
N GLU A 38 -18.77 18.77 13.16
CA GLU A 38 -18.81 19.29 14.53
C GLU A 38 -18.44 18.22 15.56
N GLU A 39 -18.91 16.98 15.33
CA GLU A 39 -18.76 15.84 16.23
C GLU A 39 -17.37 15.19 16.19
N ASP A 40 -16.56 15.49 15.15
CA ASP A 40 -15.24 14.88 15.03
C ASP A 40 -14.29 15.35 16.14
N ARG A 41 -13.68 14.37 16.84
CA ARG A 41 -12.77 14.60 17.97
C ARG A 41 -11.32 14.66 17.51
N VAL A 42 -10.92 15.80 16.98
CA VAL A 42 -9.54 16.06 16.56
C VAL A 42 -8.85 17.03 17.51
N THR A 43 -7.54 16.86 17.70
CA THR A 43 -6.70 17.70 18.57
C THR A 43 -5.97 18.80 17.81
N VAL A 44 -5.86 18.69 16.48
CA VAL A 44 -5.33 19.75 15.62
C VAL A 44 -6.33 20.89 15.46
N PRO A 45 -5.90 22.10 15.05
CA PRO A 45 -6.81 23.18 14.73
C PRO A 45 -7.89 22.75 13.74
N LYS A 46 -9.17 22.98 14.08
CA LYS A 46 -10.29 22.51 13.25
C LYS A 46 -11.20 23.64 12.81
N VAL A 47 -11.76 23.49 11.63
CA VAL A 47 -12.84 24.31 11.08
C VAL A 47 -14.00 23.36 10.73
N PRO A 48 -15.09 23.37 11.51
CA PRO A 48 -16.28 22.58 11.18
C PRO A 48 -16.97 23.08 9.92
N TYR A 49 -17.59 22.16 9.17
CA TYR A 49 -18.45 22.49 8.01
C TYR A 49 -19.82 21.78 8.10
N GLY A 50 -20.39 21.70 9.28
CA GLY A 50 -21.69 21.13 9.58
C GLY A 50 -21.63 19.80 10.34
N LYS A 51 -22.78 19.15 10.47
CA LYS A 51 -22.97 17.92 11.24
C LYS A 51 -22.83 16.68 10.37
N ALA A 52 -22.31 15.59 10.93
CA ALA A 52 -22.06 14.33 10.21
C ALA A 52 -23.32 13.72 9.57
N THR A 53 -24.50 13.93 10.20
CA THR A 53 -25.78 13.36 9.75
C THR A 53 -26.67 14.34 9.00
N ASP A 54 -26.24 15.60 8.83
CA ASP A 54 -27.02 16.66 8.20
C ASP A 54 -26.31 17.24 6.97
N ASP A 55 -26.58 16.64 5.80
CA ASP A 55 -26.00 17.08 4.51
C ASP A 55 -26.40 18.52 4.15
N LEU A 56 -27.55 19.04 4.65
CA LEU A 56 -27.96 20.41 4.41
C LEU A 56 -27.12 21.42 5.20
N SER A 57 -26.78 21.11 6.46
CA SER A 57 -25.85 21.93 7.24
C SER A 57 -24.48 21.97 6.56
N GLN A 58 -23.97 20.82 6.11
CA GLN A 58 -22.71 20.73 5.37
C GLN A 58 -22.71 21.60 4.09
N ALA A 59 -23.81 21.56 3.33
CA ALA A 59 -23.94 22.35 2.11
C ALA A 59 -23.95 23.87 2.35
N ARG A 60 -24.55 24.31 3.46
CA ARG A 60 -24.63 25.71 3.88
C ARG A 60 -23.29 26.25 4.37
N GLU A 61 -22.60 25.47 5.20
CA GLU A 61 -21.43 25.92 5.96
C GLU A 61 -20.10 25.73 5.20
N LEU A 62 -20.06 24.81 4.23
CA LEU A 62 -18.82 24.46 3.54
C LEU A 62 -18.08 25.68 2.94
N PHE A 63 -18.81 26.61 2.32
CA PHE A 63 -18.19 27.75 1.66
C PHE A 63 -17.49 28.68 2.65
N ASP A 64 -18.15 28.98 3.76
CA ASP A 64 -17.60 29.84 4.81
C ASP A 64 -16.47 29.14 5.56
N ALA A 65 -16.56 27.82 5.75
CA ALA A 65 -15.49 27.01 6.32
C ALA A 65 -14.21 27.04 5.46
N LEU A 66 -14.34 26.93 4.16
CA LEU A 66 -13.20 27.04 3.24
C LEU A 66 -12.56 28.44 3.25
N ARG A 67 -13.37 29.51 3.31
CA ARG A 67 -12.87 30.88 3.45
C ARG A 67 -12.13 31.08 4.76
N ARG A 68 -12.69 30.57 5.86
CA ARG A 68 -12.08 30.64 7.18
C ARG A 68 -10.71 29.96 7.25
N LEU A 69 -10.50 28.88 6.51
CA LEU A 69 -9.19 28.25 6.39
C LEU A 69 -8.16 29.17 5.73
N ASP A 70 -8.57 29.91 4.71
CA ASP A 70 -7.68 30.90 4.05
C ASP A 70 -7.38 32.10 4.97
N GLU A 71 -8.35 32.56 5.74
CA GLU A 71 -8.19 33.64 6.74
C GLU A 71 -7.24 33.22 7.88
N LEU A 72 -7.28 31.94 8.27
CA LEU A 72 -6.39 31.35 9.26
C LEU A 72 -4.99 31.06 8.71
N GLY A 73 -4.75 31.27 7.43
CA GLY A 73 -3.46 31.00 6.78
C GLY A 73 -3.11 29.51 6.69
N ALA A 74 -4.13 28.63 6.67
CA ALA A 74 -3.92 27.19 6.57
C ALA A 74 -3.12 26.86 5.30
N LYS A 75 -2.04 26.08 5.45
CA LYS A 75 -1.23 25.63 4.30
C LYS A 75 -1.64 24.21 3.86
N LYS A 76 -1.99 23.35 4.81
CA LYS A 76 -2.38 21.96 4.58
C LYS A 76 -3.65 21.65 5.36
N VAL A 77 -4.65 21.09 4.68
CA VAL A 77 -5.97 20.81 5.23
C VAL A 77 -6.36 19.38 4.89
N TYR A 78 -6.77 18.63 5.88
CA TYR A 78 -7.41 17.34 5.70
C TYR A 78 -8.92 17.51 5.89
N ALA A 79 -9.68 17.30 4.81
CA ALA A 79 -11.13 17.46 4.79
C ALA A 79 -11.83 16.11 4.97
N ARG A 80 -12.76 16.05 5.90
CA ARG A 80 -13.65 14.90 6.09
C ARG A 80 -14.48 14.68 4.83
N MET A 81 -14.55 13.45 4.30
CA MET A 81 -15.34 13.15 3.10
C MET A 81 -16.83 13.10 3.43
N PRO A 82 -17.69 13.87 2.72
CA PRO A 82 -19.13 13.78 2.88
C PRO A 82 -19.71 12.55 2.19
N ARG A 83 -20.97 12.25 2.47
CA ARG A 83 -21.70 11.18 1.80
C ARG A 83 -21.81 11.45 0.29
N LYS A 84 -21.72 10.39 -0.52
CA LYS A 84 -21.81 10.47 -1.99
C LYS A 84 -23.23 10.20 -2.50
N THR A 85 -24.25 10.58 -1.72
CA THR A 85 -25.67 10.37 -2.05
C THR A 85 -26.47 11.62 -1.73
N GLY A 86 -27.60 11.83 -2.39
CA GLY A 86 -28.50 12.96 -2.11
C GLY A 86 -27.79 14.32 -2.15
N VAL A 87 -28.09 15.17 -1.17
CA VAL A 87 -27.47 16.51 -1.02
C VAL A 87 -25.97 16.39 -0.73
N GLY A 88 -25.53 15.34 -0.05
CA GLY A 88 -24.11 15.06 0.21
C GLY A 88 -23.27 14.95 -1.05
N MET A 89 -23.84 14.51 -2.18
CA MET A 89 -23.16 14.47 -3.47
C MET A 89 -22.76 15.88 -3.96
N ALA A 90 -23.58 16.89 -3.71
CA ALA A 90 -23.25 18.27 -4.10
C ALA A 90 -22.10 18.82 -3.23
N VAL A 91 -22.08 18.50 -1.93
CA VAL A 91 -20.99 18.81 -1.00
C VAL A 91 -19.70 18.12 -1.45
N TYR A 92 -19.79 16.80 -1.75
CA TYR A 92 -18.66 16.03 -2.28
C TYR A 92 -18.08 16.64 -3.55
N ASN A 93 -18.91 16.95 -4.53
CA ASN A 93 -18.48 17.53 -5.81
C ASN A 93 -17.76 18.88 -5.64
N ARG A 94 -18.14 19.66 -4.64
CA ARG A 94 -17.46 20.92 -4.31
C ARG A 94 -16.12 20.66 -3.61
N LEU A 95 -16.09 19.79 -2.61
CA LEU A 95 -14.88 19.46 -1.87
C LEU A 95 -13.83 18.75 -2.73
N ILE A 96 -14.22 17.81 -3.59
CA ILE A 96 -13.25 17.10 -4.44
C ILE A 96 -12.56 18.04 -5.42
N ARG A 97 -13.25 19.07 -5.92
CA ARG A 97 -12.65 20.11 -6.75
C ARG A 97 -11.72 21.02 -5.93
N ALA A 98 -12.12 21.42 -4.72
CA ALA A 98 -11.26 22.16 -3.79
C ALA A 98 -10.00 21.37 -3.42
N ALA A 99 -10.09 20.05 -3.33
CA ALA A 99 -8.97 19.15 -3.09
C ALA A 99 -8.14 18.83 -4.36
N ALA A 100 -8.47 19.40 -5.52
CA ALA A 100 -7.85 19.07 -6.79
C ALA A 100 -7.80 17.54 -7.04
N PHE A 101 -8.90 16.86 -6.70
CA PHE A 101 -9.10 15.40 -6.80
C PHE A 101 -8.15 14.57 -5.93
N ARG A 102 -7.52 15.16 -4.92
CA ARG A 102 -6.67 14.43 -3.96
C ARG A 102 -7.54 13.77 -2.91
N ILE A 103 -7.55 12.45 -2.90
CA ILE A 103 -8.26 11.61 -1.93
C ILE A 103 -7.26 10.75 -1.18
N LEU A 104 -7.40 10.70 0.15
CA LEU A 104 -6.79 9.70 1.01
C LEU A 104 -7.89 8.77 1.49
N ASP A 105 -7.79 7.49 1.18
CA ASP A 105 -8.79 6.49 1.56
C ASP A 105 -8.28 5.67 2.76
N LEU A 106 -8.85 5.94 3.94
CA LEU A 106 -8.54 5.21 5.18
C LEU A 106 -9.45 3.99 5.39
N THR A 107 -10.42 3.75 4.49
CA THR A 107 -11.25 2.54 4.56
C THR A 107 -10.52 1.31 4.05
N ARG A 108 -9.46 1.53 3.26
CA ARG A 108 -8.51 0.50 2.86
C ARG A 108 -7.26 0.63 3.70
N PRO A 109 -6.61 -0.48 4.05
CA PRO A 109 -5.29 -0.41 4.66
C PRO A 109 -4.39 0.45 3.76
N PHE A 110 -3.76 1.48 4.31
CA PHE A 110 -2.79 2.29 3.57
C PHE A 110 -1.51 1.48 3.42
N LEU A 111 -1.57 0.54 2.46
CA LEU A 111 -0.44 -0.27 2.05
C LEU A 111 0.17 0.33 0.79
N ILE A 112 1.49 0.47 0.79
CA ILE A 112 2.27 0.72 -0.43
C ILE A 112 2.91 -0.60 -0.81
N GLY A 113 2.50 -1.19 -1.92
CA GLY A 113 3.16 -2.38 -2.47
C GLY A 113 4.45 -2.00 -3.18
N VAL A 114 5.57 -2.55 -2.74
CA VAL A 114 6.88 -2.33 -3.39
C VAL A 114 7.29 -3.60 -4.11
N THR A 115 7.53 -3.48 -5.39
CA THR A 115 7.97 -4.58 -6.26
C THR A 115 9.08 -4.14 -7.20
N GLY A 116 9.52 -5.03 -8.06
CA GLY A 116 10.56 -4.76 -9.06
C GLY A 116 11.55 -5.92 -9.18
N PRO A 117 12.36 -5.93 -10.21
CA PRO A 117 13.25 -7.04 -10.52
C PRO A 117 14.35 -7.24 -9.46
N THR A 118 14.92 -8.45 -9.42
CA THR A 118 16.04 -8.77 -8.53
C THR A 118 17.23 -7.83 -8.76
N GLY A 119 17.92 -7.46 -7.69
CA GLY A 119 19.04 -6.52 -7.71
C GLY A 119 18.66 -5.04 -7.82
N ALA A 120 17.37 -4.70 -7.98
CA ALA A 120 16.92 -3.31 -8.09
C ALA A 120 17.05 -2.50 -6.77
N GLY A 121 17.09 -3.19 -5.61
CA GLY A 121 17.26 -2.52 -4.32
C GLY A 121 15.95 -2.24 -3.59
N LYS A 122 14.91 -3.06 -3.79
CA LYS A 122 13.62 -2.99 -3.08
C LYS A 122 13.78 -2.80 -1.58
N GLY A 123 14.56 -3.67 -0.93
CA GLY A 123 14.78 -3.60 0.50
C GLY A 123 15.43 -2.30 1.00
N TYR A 124 16.20 -1.60 0.16
CA TYR A 124 16.70 -0.27 0.48
C TYR A 124 15.56 0.76 0.49
N VAL A 125 14.72 0.74 -0.54
CA VAL A 125 13.57 1.63 -0.64
C VAL A 125 12.56 1.35 0.49
N CYS A 126 12.28 0.08 0.81
CA CYS A 126 11.43 -0.28 1.95
C CYS A 126 11.99 0.24 3.28
N ARG A 127 13.31 0.23 3.49
CA ARG A 127 13.92 0.84 4.69
C ARG A 127 13.74 2.36 4.73
N LEU A 128 13.86 3.06 3.60
CA LEU A 128 13.61 4.51 3.55
C LEU A 128 12.14 4.83 3.86
N LEU A 129 11.20 4.05 3.33
CA LEU A 129 9.78 4.19 3.64
C LEU A 129 9.49 3.90 5.12
N ALA A 130 10.17 2.92 5.72
CA ALA A 130 10.07 2.64 7.15
C ALA A 130 10.62 3.80 8.00
N GLN A 131 11.72 4.43 7.61
CA GLN A 131 12.24 5.63 8.26
C GLN A 131 11.28 6.83 8.13
N ALA A 132 10.48 6.87 7.07
CA ALA A 132 9.41 7.85 6.88
C ALA A 132 8.13 7.52 7.67
N GLY A 133 8.11 6.46 8.47
CA GLY A 133 7.02 6.11 9.38
C GLY A 133 6.07 5.01 8.87
N LEU A 134 6.36 4.35 7.76
CA LEU A 134 5.56 3.21 7.30
C LEU A 134 6.03 1.92 7.99
N HIS A 135 5.07 1.07 8.40
CA HIS A 135 5.41 -0.23 8.99
C HIS A 135 5.83 -1.23 7.90
N PRO A 136 7.07 -1.76 7.91
CA PRO A 136 7.52 -2.68 6.88
C PRO A 136 6.96 -4.09 7.11
N VAL A 137 6.40 -4.68 6.06
CA VAL A 137 5.96 -6.07 6.00
C VAL A 137 6.66 -6.73 4.82
N ASP A 138 7.49 -7.74 5.10
CA ASP A 138 8.25 -8.50 4.12
C ASP A 138 7.53 -9.82 3.85
N CYS A 139 7.01 -10.01 2.65
CA CYS A 139 6.25 -11.20 2.26
C CYS A 139 7.07 -12.48 2.32
N ASP A 140 8.36 -12.43 1.96
CA ASP A 140 9.24 -13.60 2.02
C ASP A 140 9.50 -14.03 3.48
N ARG A 141 9.65 -13.06 4.37
CA ARG A 141 9.77 -13.31 5.81
C ARG A 141 8.48 -13.88 6.39
N VAL A 142 7.31 -13.34 6.00
CA VAL A 142 6.00 -13.86 6.43
C VAL A 142 5.82 -15.28 5.95
N TYR A 143 6.11 -15.60 4.69
CA TYR A 143 6.12 -16.97 4.18
C TYR A 143 7.01 -17.89 5.03
N GLY A 144 8.21 -17.44 5.38
CA GLY A 144 9.11 -18.18 6.26
C GLY A 144 8.49 -18.49 7.63
N GLN A 145 7.75 -17.54 8.22
CA GLN A 145 7.05 -17.72 9.50
C GLN A 145 5.89 -18.72 9.40
N LEU A 146 5.20 -18.75 8.26
CA LEU A 146 4.08 -19.66 8.01
C LEU A 146 4.50 -21.08 7.64
N THR A 147 5.78 -21.33 7.37
CA THR A 147 6.32 -22.63 6.98
C THR A 147 7.25 -23.24 8.04
N VAL A 148 7.18 -22.76 9.30
CA VAL A 148 7.88 -23.37 10.42
C VAL A 148 7.27 -24.73 10.81
N PRO A 149 8.00 -25.59 11.52
CA PRO A 149 7.46 -26.85 12.00
C PRO A 149 6.13 -26.70 12.72
N GLY A 150 5.14 -27.50 12.32
CA GLY A 150 3.79 -27.48 12.90
C GLY A 150 2.85 -26.40 12.37
N ALA A 151 3.31 -25.49 11.52
CA ALA A 151 2.44 -24.47 10.93
C ALA A 151 1.41 -25.07 9.94
N PRO A 152 0.16 -24.56 9.90
CA PRO A 152 -0.88 -25.06 8.99
C PRO A 152 -0.44 -25.06 7.53
N LEU A 153 0.18 -23.98 7.05
CA LEU A 153 0.63 -23.88 5.65
C LEU A 153 1.65 -24.96 5.27
N LEU A 154 2.50 -25.41 6.22
CA LEU A 154 3.43 -26.50 5.96
C LEU A 154 2.68 -27.81 5.72
N GLN A 155 1.56 -28.05 6.40
CA GLN A 155 0.72 -29.22 6.19
C GLN A 155 -0.02 -29.15 4.85
N ASP A 156 -0.53 -27.98 4.48
CA ASP A 156 -1.18 -27.75 3.18
C ASP A 156 -0.21 -27.98 2.02
N LEU A 157 1.03 -27.50 2.15
CA LEU A 157 2.09 -27.75 1.19
C LEU A 157 2.42 -29.26 1.09
N ALA A 158 2.48 -29.99 2.22
CA ALA A 158 2.74 -31.43 2.22
C ALA A 158 1.57 -32.20 1.60
N ALA A 159 0.33 -31.80 1.83
CA ALA A 159 -0.85 -32.36 1.16
C ALA A 159 -0.81 -32.11 -0.36
N ALA A 160 -0.32 -30.96 -0.80
CA ALA A 160 -0.25 -30.60 -2.21
C ALA A 160 0.92 -31.26 -2.95
N PHE A 161 2.10 -31.36 -2.33
CA PHE A 161 3.36 -31.74 -3.00
C PHE A 161 3.98 -33.06 -2.47
N GLY A 162 3.38 -33.69 -1.45
CA GLY A 162 3.84 -34.93 -0.84
C GLY A 162 4.63 -34.70 0.45
N GLN A 163 4.63 -35.72 1.32
CA GLN A 163 5.27 -35.65 2.64
C GLN A 163 6.80 -35.52 2.57
N GLU A 164 7.41 -35.88 1.46
CA GLU A 164 8.84 -35.81 1.23
C GLU A 164 9.42 -34.39 1.19
N ILE A 165 8.57 -33.36 1.12
CA ILE A 165 8.99 -31.97 1.30
C ILE A 165 9.25 -31.61 2.78
N ILE A 166 8.92 -32.51 3.71
CA ILE A 166 9.19 -32.33 5.14
C ILE A 166 10.35 -33.23 5.54
N LYS A 167 11.41 -32.65 6.08
CA LYS A 167 12.54 -33.35 6.69
C LYS A 167 12.73 -32.88 8.12
N ASP A 168 12.82 -33.80 9.05
CA ASP A 168 12.98 -33.49 10.48
C ASP A 168 11.95 -32.49 11.03
N GLY A 169 10.72 -32.57 10.49
CA GLY A 169 9.61 -31.69 10.85
C GLY A 169 9.64 -30.29 10.19
N ALA A 170 10.66 -29.97 9.42
CA ALA A 170 10.84 -28.67 8.74
C ALA A 170 10.67 -28.79 7.22
N LEU A 171 10.38 -27.65 6.57
CA LEU A 171 10.27 -27.59 5.11
C LEU A 171 11.62 -27.77 4.43
N ASP A 172 11.78 -28.82 3.64
CA ASP A 172 12.87 -28.97 2.69
C ASP A 172 12.57 -28.11 1.44
N ARG A 173 13.05 -26.86 1.47
CA ARG A 173 12.84 -25.88 0.38
C ARG A 173 13.38 -26.37 -0.96
N LYS A 174 14.45 -27.17 -0.96
CA LYS A 174 15.06 -27.69 -2.18
C LYS A 174 14.14 -28.73 -2.83
N THR A 175 13.61 -29.66 -2.05
CA THR A 175 12.68 -30.67 -2.52
C THR A 175 11.36 -30.05 -2.97
N LEU A 176 10.81 -29.08 -2.23
CA LEU A 176 9.62 -28.35 -2.67
C LEU A 176 9.87 -27.60 -3.99
N ALA A 177 10.98 -26.87 -4.11
CA ALA A 177 11.32 -26.12 -5.32
C ALA A 177 11.45 -27.04 -6.55
N ALA A 178 12.11 -28.20 -6.41
CA ALA A 178 12.24 -29.18 -7.49
C ALA A 178 10.89 -29.70 -7.99
N LYS A 179 9.89 -29.82 -7.09
CA LYS A 179 8.52 -30.23 -7.46
C LYS A 179 7.69 -29.08 -8.00
N ALA A 180 7.66 -27.98 -7.29
CA ALA A 180 6.81 -26.85 -7.59
C ALA A 180 7.17 -26.13 -8.91
N PHE A 181 8.45 -26.11 -9.27
CA PHE A 181 8.92 -25.49 -10.51
C PHE A 181 9.18 -26.51 -11.65
N SER A 182 8.71 -27.76 -11.49
CA SER A 182 8.86 -28.77 -12.54
C SER A 182 7.96 -28.54 -13.77
N THR A 183 6.81 -27.94 -13.56
CA THR A 183 5.84 -27.61 -14.62
C THR A 183 5.08 -26.32 -14.26
N PRO A 184 4.52 -25.60 -15.25
CA PRO A 184 3.69 -24.42 -14.99
C PRO A 184 2.48 -24.72 -14.05
N ALA A 185 1.84 -25.87 -14.25
CA ALA A 185 0.71 -26.31 -13.40
C ALA A 185 1.13 -26.54 -11.94
N ALA A 186 2.35 -27.05 -11.70
CA ALA A 186 2.89 -27.22 -10.36
C ALA A 186 3.21 -25.86 -9.70
N THR A 187 3.71 -24.90 -10.47
CA THR A 187 3.93 -23.54 -9.99
C THR A 187 2.61 -22.86 -9.61
N GLU A 188 1.60 -22.95 -10.47
CA GLU A 188 0.25 -22.42 -10.19
C GLU A 188 -0.33 -23.07 -8.91
N LYS A 189 -0.15 -24.36 -8.73
CA LYS A 189 -0.59 -25.06 -7.51
C LYS A 189 0.12 -24.54 -6.26
N LEU A 190 1.43 -24.24 -6.34
CA LEU A 190 2.17 -23.62 -5.25
C LEU A 190 1.56 -22.26 -4.90
N ASP A 191 1.33 -21.43 -5.91
CA ASP A 191 0.77 -20.09 -5.76
C ASP A 191 -0.62 -20.14 -5.12
N GLN A 192 -1.49 -21.03 -5.57
CA GLN A 192 -2.85 -21.23 -5.01
C GLN A 192 -2.83 -21.62 -3.53
N VAL A 193 -1.84 -22.38 -3.09
CA VAL A 193 -1.71 -22.81 -1.69
C VAL A 193 -1.08 -21.70 -0.84
N THR A 194 -0.07 -20.99 -1.37
CA THR A 194 0.75 -20.07 -0.57
C THR A 194 0.23 -18.63 -0.55
N HIS A 195 -0.19 -18.10 -1.69
CA HIS A 195 -0.53 -16.68 -1.81
C HIS A 195 -1.64 -16.25 -0.85
N PRO A 196 -2.80 -16.94 -0.73
CA PRO A 196 -3.85 -16.50 0.19
C PRO A 196 -3.39 -16.45 1.64
N ALA A 197 -2.70 -17.49 2.10
CA ALA A 197 -2.22 -17.57 3.48
C ALA A 197 -1.18 -16.49 3.79
N VAL A 198 -0.26 -16.22 2.85
CA VAL A 198 0.76 -15.17 3.02
C VAL A 198 0.13 -13.79 3.02
N LEU A 199 -0.80 -13.53 2.10
CA LEU A 199 -1.47 -12.21 2.03
C LEU A 199 -2.30 -11.93 3.28
N ASP A 200 -3.07 -12.91 3.76
CA ASP A 200 -3.84 -12.76 5.00
C ASP A 200 -2.93 -12.45 6.19
N ALA A 201 -1.83 -13.17 6.33
CA ALA A 201 -0.88 -12.93 7.40
C ALA A 201 -0.16 -11.58 7.26
N CYS A 202 0.16 -11.15 6.04
CA CYS A 202 0.72 -9.82 5.79
C CYS A 202 -0.24 -8.70 6.21
N VAL A 203 -1.53 -8.83 5.88
CA VAL A 203 -2.57 -7.86 6.28
C VAL A 203 -2.72 -7.82 7.80
N GLN A 204 -2.71 -8.98 8.47
CA GLN A 204 -2.82 -9.07 9.94
C GLN A 204 -1.60 -8.45 10.64
N GLN A 205 -0.41 -8.58 10.08
CA GLN A 205 0.81 -7.99 10.64
C GLN A 205 0.97 -6.50 10.33
N ALA A 206 0.30 -5.99 9.30
CA ALA A 206 0.44 -4.62 8.86
C ALA A 206 -0.13 -3.62 9.89
N LYS A 207 0.73 -2.74 10.39
CA LYS A 207 0.33 -1.55 11.18
C LYS A 207 0.30 -0.36 10.23
N ILE A 208 -0.88 0.14 9.96
CA ILE A 208 -1.09 1.18 8.94
C ILE A 208 -0.65 2.57 9.44
N PRO A 209 0.04 3.37 8.62
CA PRO A 209 0.44 3.09 7.23
C PRO A 209 1.58 2.07 7.12
N ALA A 210 1.53 1.20 6.09
CA ALA A 210 2.51 0.12 5.94
C ALA A 210 3.07 0.04 4.52
N VAL A 211 4.26 -0.54 4.41
CA VAL A 211 4.89 -0.89 3.14
C VAL A 211 5.01 -2.41 3.04
N LEU A 212 4.51 -2.97 1.96
CA LEU A 212 4.55 -4.39 1.65
C LEU A 212 5.70 -4.64 0.65
N ASP A 213 6.78 -5.29 1.09
CA ASP A 213 7.84 -5.77 0.19
C ASP A 213 7.40 -7.11 -0.41
N ALA A 214 6.90 -7.04 -1.65
CA ALA A 214 6.31 -8.15 -2.35
C ALA A 214 6.95 -8.33 -3.73
N PRO A 215 7.95 -9.23 -3.88
CA PRO A 215 8.54 -9.53 -5.18
C PRO A 215 7.51 -9.96 -6.24
N GLN A 216 6.51 -10.73 -5.83
CA GLN A 216 5.40 -11.23 -6.66
C GLN A 216 4.10 -10.45 -6.43
N LEU A 217 4.19 -9.11 -6.38
CA LEU A 217 3.07 -8.23 -6.03
C LEU A 217 1.84 -8.45 -6.91
N PHE A 218 2.02 -8.55 -8.22
CA PHE A 218 0.95 -8.71 -9.20
C PHE A 218 0.52 -10.17 -9.37
N GLU A 219 1.47 -11.08 -9.32
CA GLU A 219 1.22 -12.52 -9.47
C GLU A 219 0.41 -13.07 -8.30
N SER A 220 0.60 -12.53 -7.11
CA SER A 220 -0.15 -12.91 -5.91
C SER A 220 -1.48 -12.18 -5.73
N GLY A 221 -1.75 -11.13 -6.54
CA GLY A 221 -2.90 -10.25 -6.35
C GLY A 221 -2.77 -9.30 -5.16
N ALA A 222 -1.58 -9.17 -4.58
CA ALA A 222 -1.32 -8.27 -3.45
C ALA A 222 -1.51 -6.78 -3.80
N ASP A 223 -1.37 -6.43 -5.08
CA ASP A 223 -1.62 -5.09 -5.60
C ASP A 223 -3.05 -4.61 -5.31
N ALA A 224 -4.04 -5.53 -5.32
CA ALA A 224 -5.43 -5.20 -4.98
C ALA A 224 -5.62 -4.74 -3.52
N LEU A 225 -4.69 -5.09 -2.63
CA LEU A 225 -4.67 -4.66 -1.22
C LEU A 225 -4.00 -3.31 -1.02
N CYS A 226 -3.25 -2.83 -2.02
CA CYS A 226 -2.41 -1.64 -1.91
C CYS A 226 -3.17 -0.38 -2.36
N ALA A 227 -3.00 0.70 -1.62
CA ALA A 227 -3.47 2.02 -2.06
C ALA A 227 -2.64 2.55 -3.22
N TYR A 228 -1.34 2.23 -3.21
CA TYR A 228 -0.39 2.57 -4.26
C TYR A 228 0.61 1.43 -4.44
N THR A 229 1.16 1.32 -5.66
CA THR A 229 2.21 0.39 -5.99
C THR A 229 3.44 1.13 -6.49
N LEU A 230 4.63 0.67 -6.10
CA LEU A 230 5.91 1.28 -6.40
C LEU A 230 6.84 0.27 -7.07
N ALA A 231 7.20 0.52 -8.32
CA ALA A 231 8.24 -0.21 -9.00
C ALA A 231 9.61 0.36 -8.62
N VAL A 232 10.49 -0.49 -8.11
CA VAL A 232 11.91 -0.14 -7.91
C VAL A 232 12.71 -0.75 -9.05
N THR A 233 13.43 0.09 -9.79
CA THR A 233 14.28 -0.31 -10.91
C THR A 233 15.74 0.08 -10.65
N ALA A 234 16.65 -0.49 -11.42
CA ALA A 234 18.05 -0.07 -11.49
C ALA A 234 18.63 -0.51 -12.84
N PRO A 235 19.69 0.13 -13.35
CA PRO A 235 20.38 -0.29 -14.55
C PRO A 235 20.82 -1.77 -14.49
N GLU A 236 20.82 -2.44 -15.62
CA GLU A 236 21.11 -3.89 -15.70
C GLU A 236 22.47 -4.23 -15.06
N ASP A 237 23.54 -3.49 -15.40
CA ASP A 237 24.86 -3.75 -14.85
C ASP A 237 24.93 -3.54 -13.33
N THR A 238 24.19 -2.55 -12.80
CA THR A 238 24.07 -2.33 -11.35
C THR A 238 23.38 -3.51 -10.68
N ARG A 239 22.30 -3.99 -11.26
CA ARG A 239 21.56 -5.15 -10.76
C ARG A 239 22.43 -6.39 -10.76
N LEU A 240 23.14 -6.62 -11.89
CA LEU A 240 24.04 -7.74 -12.05
C LEU A 240 25.14 -7.76 -10.97
N ALA A 241 25.82 -6.62 -10.77
CA ALA A 241 26.84 -6.49 -9.73
C ALA A 241 26.29 -6.79 -8.33
N ARG A 242 25.14 -6.22 -8.00
CA ARG A 242 24.48 -6.43 -6.69
C ARG A 242 24.07 -7.90 -6.46
N ILE A 243 23.61 -8.61 -7.52
CA ILE A 243 23.25 -10.02 -7.43
C ILE A 243 24.50 -10.89 -7.21
N MET A 244 25.56 -10.64 -7.97
CA MET A 244 26.83 -11.35 -7.81
C MET A 244 27.40 -11.21 -6.41
N GLU A 245 27.43 -9.98 -5.88
CA GLU A 245 27.93 -9.68 -4.51
C GLU A 245 27.08 -10.34 -3.44
N ARG A 246 25.74 -10.17 -3.51
CA ARG A 246 24.82 -10.67 -2.49
C ARG A 246 24.81 -12.20 -2.40
N ASP A 247 24.80 -12.88 -3.56
CA ASP A 247 24.56 -14.31 -3.68
C ASP A 247 25.86 -15.14 -3.82
N GLY A 248 27.00 -14.48 -3.98
CA GLY A 248 28.29 -15.14 -4.18
C GLY A 248 28.37 -15.97 -5.47
N ILE A 249 27.69 -15.55 -6.54
CA ILE A 249 27.58 -16.27 -7.81
C ILE A 249 28.29 -15.51 -8.94
N ASP A 250 28.65 -16.25 -9.99
CA ASP A 250 29.27 -15.67 -11.18
C ASP A 250 28.26 -14.87 -12.04
N ARG A 251 28.81 -14.18 -13.04
CA ARG A 251 28.04 -13.32 -13.96
C ARG A 251 27.01 -14.11 -14.77
N ALA A 252 27.32 -15.33 -15.15
CA ALA A 252 26.42 -16.17 -15.96
C ALA A 252 25.20 -16.61 -15.12
N ALA A 253 25.44 -17.08 -13.89
CA ALA A 253 24.38 -17.45 -12.96
C ALA A 253 23.52 -16.24 -12.55
N ALA A 254 24.13 -15.06 -12.35
CA ALA A 254 23.39 -13.84 -12.07
C ALA A 254 22.48 -13.42 -13.24
N ARG A 255 22.94 -13.52 -14.49
CA ARG A 255 22.11 -13.28 -15.68
C ARG A 255 20.94 -14.24 -15.79
N LEU A 256 21.15 -15.53 -15.55
CA LEU A 256 20.07 -16.52 -15.55
C LEU A 256 18.98 -16.16 -14.52
N ARG A 257 19.36 -15.71 -13.30
CA ARG A 257 18.40 -15.21 -12.31
C ARG A 257 17.62 -13.99 -12.79
N MET A 258 18.27 -13.08 -13.50
CA MET A 258 17.58 -11.91 -14.05
C MET A 258 16.59 -12.30 -15.16
N GLN A 259 16.97 -13.25 -16.01
CA GLN A 259 16.12 -13.74 -17.11
C GLN A 259 14.92 -14.57 -16.63
N ALA A 260 15.00 -15.17 -15.44
CA ALA A 260 13.90 -15.92 -14.84
C ALA A 260 12.76 -15.02 -14.29
N GLN A 261 12.93 -13.70 -14.33
CA GLN A 261 11.92 -12.72 -13.89
C GLN A 261 11.40 -11.91 -15.08
N PRO A 262 10.20 -11.30 -14.95
CA PRO A 262 9.70 -10.35 -15.94
C PRO A 262 10.71 -9.20 -16.19
N ALA A 263 10.66 -8.64 -17.39
CA ALA A 263 11.44 -7.45 -17.74
C ALA A 263 11.04 -6.25 -16.88
N ALA A 264 11.89 -5.22 -16.82
CA ALA A 264 11.63 -4.04 -15.99
C ALA A 264 10.31 -3.33 -16.36
N ASP A 265 9.98 -3.33 -17.66
CA ASP A 265 8.75 -2.71 -18.19
C ASP A 265 7.47 -3.32 -17.59
N PHE A 266 7.47 -4.65 -17.33
CA PHE A 266 6.35 -5.30 -16.64
C PHE A 266 5.97 -4.63 -15.32
N TYR A 267 6.96 -4.20 -14.54
CA TYR A 267 6.75 -3.55 -13.26
C TYR A 267 6.40 -2.08 -13.42
N THR A 268 7.10 -1.37 -14.33
CA THR A 268 6.90 0.08 -14.49
C THR A 268 5.56 0.44 -15.13
N GLU A 269 5.04 -0.41 -16.01
CA GLU A 269 3.74 -0.21 -16.64
C GLU A 269 2.56 -0.49 -15.69
N LYS A 270 2.73 -1.42 -14.75
CA LYS A 270 1.66 -1.82 -13.82
C LYS A 270 1.63 -1.00 -12.53
N CYS A 271 2.76 -0.46 -12.10
CA CYS A 271 2.85 0.28 -10.86
C CYS A 271 2.36 1.72 -10.97
N THR A 272 1.79 2.24 -9.87
CA THR A 272 1.37 3.65 -9.75
C THR A 272 2.55 4.59 -9.88
N PHE A 273 3.70 4.22 -9.31
CA PHE A 273 4.92 5.00 -9.31
C PHE A 273 6.13 4.14 -9.65
N THR A 274 7.17 4.78 -10.15
CA THR A 274 8.47 4.15 -10.42
C THR A 274 9.60 4.97 -9.81
N VAL A 275 10.56 4.30 -9.21
CA VAL A 275 11.82 4.90 -8.74
C VAL A 275 12.99 4.10 -9.28
N THR A 276 13.99 4.81 -9.78
CA THR A 276 15.29 4.22 -10.20
C THR A 276 16.30 4.42 -9.06
N ASN A 277 16.92 3.32 -8.62
CA ASN A 277 17.83 3.28 -7.46
C ASN A 277 19.28 3.05 -7.88
#